data_0d49b31eef08815827dd0cd69e505e98
#
_entry.id   0d49b31eef08815827dd0cd69e505e98
#
_cell.length_a   1.000
_cell.length_b   1.000
_cell.length_c   1.000
_cell.angle_alpha   90.00
_cell.angle_beta   90.00
_cell.angle_gamma   90.00
#
_symmetry.space_group_name_H-M   'P 1'
#
loop_
_entity.id
_entity.type
_entity.pdbx_description
1 polymer ?
#
loop_
_entity_poly.entity_id
_entity_poly.type
_entity_poly.pdbx_seq_one_letter_code
_entity_poly.pdbx_strand_id
1 'polypeptide(L)'
;RYVVLSVTFALTHSAEGTVGYGQLAKALGVEVGDRMATADIRKAVLAVRAAKGMLEDPTRYALPDMATAKREANILTDLERLASLNEAAGIPVGDDGLPAPDYNRHSCGSFFMNPILTADHAAALPEDAPKCDATLPDGTPGTKTSAAWLIDHAGCHKGYKVDADAPASLSTQHTLALTNRGGASAADIAALARAVQQAVKSAFGVDL
;
A
#
# COMPACT_ATOMS: atom_id res chain seq x y z
N ARG A 1 18.07 10.21 12.52
CA ARG A 1 16.68 10.15 12.03
C ARG A 1 16.35 11.47 11.36
N TYR A 2 15.62 11.43 10.25
CA TYR A 2 15.26 12.62 9.47
C TYR A 2 13.74 12.70 9.35
N VAL A 3 13.22 13.91 9.29
CA VAL A 3 11.83 14.20 8.91
C VAL A 3 11.88 14.82 7.51
N VAL A 4 11.18 14.19 6.56
CA VAL A 4 11.09 14.72 5.18
C VAL A 4 10.03 15.81 5.17
N LEU A 5 10.46 17.05 4.90
CA LEU A 5 9.57 18.21 4.83
C LEU A 5 9.05 18.48 3.43
N SER A 6 9.84 18.17 2.41
CA SER A 6 9.47 18.37 1.01
C SER A 6 10.24 17.45 0.09
N VAL A 7 9.68 17.18 -1.08
CA VAL A 7 10.33 16.46 -2.17
C VAL A 7 10.15 17.27 -3.45
N THR A 8 11.24 17.49 -4.19
CA THR A 8 11.22 18.16 -5.50
C THR A 8 11.51 17.16 -6.59
N PHE A 9 10.61 17.07 -7.59
CA PHE A 9 10.78 16.22 -8.76
C PHE A 9 11.16 17.05 -9.98
N ALA A 10 12.19 16.61 -10.71
CA ALA A 10 12.45 17.09 -12.06
C ALA A 10 11.63 16.24 -13.04
N LEU A 11 10.66 16.87 -13.70
CA LEU A 11 9.76 16.18 -14.63
C LEU A 11 9.97 16.69 -16.05
N THR A 12 9.83 15.80 -17.03
CA THR A 12 9.81 16.18 -18.45
C THR A 12 8.36 16.34 -18.90
N HIS A 13 8.05 17.45 -19.54
CA HIS A 13 6.75 17.64 -20.18
C HIS A 13 6.69 16.80 -21.46
N SER A 14 5.93 15.71 -21.45
CA SER A 14 5.79 14.79 -22.58
C SER A 14 4.37 14.26 -22.69
N ALA A 15 3.87 14.13 -23.93
CA ALA A 15 2.60 13.49 -24.21
C ALA A 15 2.67 11.96 -24.04
N GLU A 16 3.88 11.38 -24.07
CA GLU A 16 4.12 9.96 -23.90
C GLU A 16 4.99 9.68 -22.68
N GLY A 17 4.72 8.56 -22.02
CA GLY A 17 5.49 8.02 -20.91
C GLY A 17 5.91 6.58 -21.16
N THR A 18 6.85 6.10 -20.34
CA THR A 18 7.30 4.69 -20.36
C THR A 18 6.58 3.91 -19.27
N VAL A 19 6.07 2.74 -19.60
CA VAL A 19 5.42 1.81 -18.66
C VAL A 19 6.53 1.10 -17.86
N GLY A 20 6.72 1.49 -16.59
CA GLY A 20 7.83 1.03 -15.75
C GLY A 20 7.50 -0.12 -14.79
N TYR A 21 6.24 -0.53 -14.66
CA TYR A 21 5.81 -1.51 -13.65
C TYR A 21 5.02 -2.65 -14.29
N GLY A 22 5.39 -3.91 -13.96
CA GLY A 22 4.76 -5.09 -14.52
C GLY A 22 3.24 -5.19 -14.27
N GLN A 23 2.74 -4.74 -13.11
CA GLN A 23 1.31 -4.70 -12.86
C GLN A 23 0.57 -3.69 -13.76
N LEU A 24 1.20 -2.55 -14.03
CA LEU A 24 0.65 -1.55 -14.94
C LEU A 24 0.70 -2.04 -16.38
N ALA A 25 1.80 -2.67 -16.80
CA ALA A 25 1.95 -3.31 -18.11
C ALA A 25 0.85 -4.34 -18.35
N LYS A 26 0.61 -5.23 -17.36
CA LYS A 26 -0.49 -6.19 -17.40
C LYS A 26 -1.87 -5.55 -17.54
N ALA A 27 -2.13 -4.46 -16.80
CA ALA A 27 -3.41 -3.76 -16.86
C ALA A 27 -3.64 -3.04 -18.20
N LEU A 28 -2.55 -2.65 -18.88
CA LEU A 28 -2.57 -2.00 -20.18
C LEU A 28 -2.49 -2.99 -21.36
N GLY A 29 -2.16 -4.26 -21.09
CA GLY A 29 -1.95 -5.27 -22.14
C GLY A 29 -0.68 -5.03 -22.97
N VAL A 30 0.39 -4.48 -22.33
CA VAL A 30 1.67 -4.14 -22.97
C VAL A 30 2.84 -4.69 -22.16
N GLU A 31 4.07 -4.53 -22.66
CA GLU A 31 5.29 -4.93 -21.96
C GLU A 31 5.89 -3.78 -21.11
N VAL A 32 6.68 -4.16 -20.11
CA VAL A 32 7.47 -3.18 -19.33
C VAL A 32 8.54 -2.57 -20.27
N GLY A 33 8.57 -1.25 -20.33
CA GLY A 33 9.44 -0.51 -21.24
C GLY A 33 8.70 0.13 -22.43
N ASP A 34 7.47 -0.31 -22.72
CA ASP A 34 6.68 0.26 -23.80
C ASP A 34 6.33 1.73 -23.55
N ARG A 35 6.20 2.47 -24.65
CA ARG A 35 5.81 3.87 -24.62
C ARG A 35 4.33 4.00 -25.01
N MET A 36 3.60 4.80 -24.23
CA MET A 36 2.19 5.07 -24.43
C MET A 36 1.84 6.51 -24.10
N ALA A 37 0.67 6.97 -24.56
CA ALA A 37 0.14 8.26 -24.14
C ALA A 37 0.06 8.35 -22.62
N THR A 38 0.62 9.43 -22.05
CA THR A 38 0.64 9.67 -20.60
C THR A 38 -0.78 9.67 -20.00
N ALA A 39 -1.78 10.12 -20.78
CA ALA A 39 -3.18 10.09 -20.37
C ALA A 39 -3.70 8.67 -20.16
N ASP A 40 -3.35 7.71 -21.03
CA ASP A 40 -3.77 6.32 -20.92
C ASP A 40 -3.06 5.61 -19.78
N ILE A 41 -1.76 5.86 -19.61
CA ILE A 41 -0.99 5.39 -18.46
C ILE A 41 -1.62 5.87 -17.15
N ARG A 42 -1.94 7.18 -17.04
CA ARG A 42 -2.59 7.76 -15.86
C ARG A 42 -3.95 7.13 -15.59
N LYS A 43 -4.78 6.93 -16.62
CA LYS A 43 -6.08 6.27 -16.49
C LYS A 43 -5.95 4.85 -15.94
N ALA A 44 -5.01 4.07 -16.46
CA ALA A 44 -4.76 2.70 -15.98
C ALA A 44 -4.22 2.69 -14.54
N VAL A 45 -3.32 3.60 -14.18
CA VAL A 45 -2.84 3.75 -12.80
C VAL A 45 -4.00 4.02 -11.85
N LEU A 46 -4.90 4.95 -12.20
CA LEU A 46 -6.05 5.27 -11.36
C LEU A 46 -7.00 4.08 -11.24
N ALA A 47 -7.28 3.35 -12.31
CA ALA A 47 -8.12 2.15 -12.27
C ALA A 47 -7.52 1.04 -11.37
N VAL A 48 -6.21 0.75 -11.52
CA VAL A 48 -5.50 -0.23 -10.67
C VAL A 48 -5.52 0.20 -9.20
N ARG A 49 -5.37 1.48 -8.92
CA ARG A 49 -5.40 2.00 -7.54
C ARG A 49 -6.82 1.99 -6.97
N ALA A 50 -7.84 2.31 -7.76
CA ALA A 50 -9.25 2.20 -7.35
C ALA A 50 -9.59 0.78 -6.93
N ALA A 51 -9.27 -0.21 -7.77
CA ALA A 51 -9.50 -1.63 -7.48
C ALA A 51 -8.83 -2.13 -6.20
N LYS A 52 -7.82 -1.41 -5.71
CA LYS A 52 -7.12 -1.70 -4.45
C LYS A 52 -7.55 -0.83 -3.27
N GLY A 53 -8.59 0.00 -3.43
CA GLY A 53 -9.00 0.95 -2.40
C GLY A 53 -7.93 2.04 -2.11
N MET A 54 -7.05 2.34 -3.07
CA MET A 54 -5.92 3.27 -2.90
C MET A 54 -6.18 4.66 -3.49
N LEU A 55 -7.39 4.95 -3.94
CA LEU A 55 -7.78 6.29 -4.32
C LEU A 55 -8.43 7.00 -3.14
N GLU A 56 -7.98 8.20 -2.89
CA GLU A 56 -8.58 9.08 -1.91
C GLU A 56 -9.88 9.67 -2.45
N ASP A 57 -10.88 9.80 -1.57
CA ASP A 57 -12.11 10.52 -1.88
C ASP A 57 -11.92 12.00 -1.52
N PRO A 58 -11.76 12.89 -2.50
CA PRO A 58 -11.50 14.30 -2.21
C PRO A 58 -12.65 14.98 -1.45
N THR A 59 -13.90 14.45 -1.49
CA THR A 59 -15.02 15.03 -0.75
C THR A 59 -14.87 14.86 0.76
N ARG A 60 -14.26 13.77 1.20
CA ARG A 60 -14.06 13.48 2.62
C ARG A 60 -12.92 14.27 3.25
N TYR A 61 -11.98 14.76 2.42
CA TYR A 61 -10.75 15.41 2.87
C TYR A 61 -10.54 16.80 2.27
N ALA A 62 -11.58 17.38 1.64
CA ALA A 62 -11.53 18.74 1.19
C ALA A 62 -11.37 19.70 2.38
N LEU A 63 -10.16 20.20 2.56
CA LEU A 63 -9.89 21.25 3.53
C LEU A 63 -10.33 22.59 2.93
N PRO A 64 -11.24 23.34 3.61
CA PRO A 64 -11.77 24.62 3.10
C PRO A 64 -10.68 25.63 2.74
N ASP A 65 -9.59 25.65 3.48
CA ASP A 65 -8.51 26.62 3.38
C ASP A 65 -7.60 26.42 2.16
N MET A 66 -7.81 25.36 1.40
CA MET A 66 -6.99 25.03 0.23
C MET A 66 -7.75 25.21 -1.10
N ALA A 67 -8.99 25.68 -1.06
CA ALA A 67 -9.82 25.86 -2.23
C ALA A 67 -9.46 27.14 -3.00
N THR A 68 -8.82 26.98 -4.16
CA THR A 68 -8.84 28.01 -5.21
C THR A 68 -9.88 27.59 -6.25
N ALA A 69 -10.52 28.53 -6.95
CA ALA A 69 -11.54 28.24 -7.97
C ALA A 69 -11.09 27.20 -9.03
N LYS A 70 -9.80 27.22 -9.38
CA LYS A 70 -9.20 26.22 -10.30
C LYS A 70 -9.10 24.83 -9.66
N ARG A 71 -8.96 24.77 -8.35
CA ARG A 71 -8.88 23.52 -7.58
C ARG A 71 -10.28 22.94 -7.37
N GLU A 72 -11.28 23.78 -7.13
CA GLU A 72 -12.68 23.35 -7.03
C GLU A 72 -13.16 22.71 -8.34
N ALA A 73 -12.85 23.31 -9.48
CA ALA A 73 -13.15 22.74 -10.79
C ALA A 73 -12.43 21.39 -11.02
N ASN A 74 -11.16 21.28 -10.60
CA ASN A 74 -10.43 20.03 -10.69
C ASN A 74 -10.97 18.96 -9.72
N ILE A 75 -11.38 19.37 -8.51
CA ILE A 75 -12.02 18.49 -7.53
C ILE A 75 -13.33 17.93 -8.08
N LEU A 76 -14.20 18.76 -8.65
CA LEU A 76 -15.46 18.33 -9.24
C LEU A 76 -15.23 17.32 -10.39
N THR A 77 -14.28 17.60 -11.28
CA THR A 77 -13.91 16.67 -12.36
C THR A 77 -13.32 15.37 -11.82
N ASP A 78 -12.50 15.43 -10.77
CA ASP A 78 -11.95 14.25 -10.14
C ASP A 78 -13.01 13.47 -9.32
N LEU A 79 -14.05 14.13 -8.80
CA LEU A 79 -15.19 13.52 -8.12
C LEU A 79 -16.07 12.71 -9.08
N GLU A 80 -16.48 13.30 -10.20
CA GLU A 80 -17.25 12.61 -11.24
C GLU A 80 -16.49 11.36 -11.73
N ARG A 81 -15.19 11.50 -11.90
CA ARG A 81 -14.30 10.41 -12.29
C ARG A 81 -14.15 9.34 -11.23
N LEU A 82 -14.02 9.73 -9.94
CA LEU A 82 -13.97 8.81 -8.81
C LEU A 82 -15.31 8.09 -8.61
N ALA A 83 -16.44 8.80 -8.75
CA ALA A 83 -17.77 8.19 -8.70
C ALA A 83 -17.89 7.06 -9.73
N SER A 84 -17.51 7.35 -10.99
CA SER A 84 -17.51 6.37 -12.09
C SER A 84 -16.58 5.17 -11.81
N LEU A 85 -15.39 5.42 -11.25
CA LEU A 85 -14.43 4.35 -10.92
C LEU A 85 -14.89 3.53 -9.72
N ASN A 86 -15.51 4.16 -8.72
CA ASN A 86 -16.04 3.49 -7.54
C ASN A 86 -17.26 2.63 -7.91
N GLU A 87 -18.15 3.12 -8.78
CA GLU A 87 -19.28 2.35 -9.32
C GLU A 87 -18.77 1.12 -10.07
N ALA A 88 -17.79 1.31 -10.97
CA ALA A 88 -17.16 0.21 -11.71
C ALA A 88 -16.44 -0.81 -10.79
N ALA A 89 -15.96 -0.37 -9.62
CA ALA A 89 -15.32 -1.22 -8.62
C ALA A 89 -16.30 -1.84 -7.60
N GLY A 90 -17.60 -1.51 -7.69
CA GLY A 90 -18.64 -2.00 -6.76
C GLY A 90 -18.45 -1.53 -5.32
N ILE A 91 -17.94 -0.31 -5.10
CA ILE A 91 -17.71 0.24 -3.76
C ILE A 91 -19.05 0.68 -3.16
N PRO A 92 -19.44 0.20 -1.96
CA PRO A 92 -20.70 0.56 -1.33
C PRO A 92 -20.78 2.06 -1.03
N VAL A 93 -21.97 2.63 -1.18
CA VAL A 93 -22.29 4.00 -0.80
C VAL A 93 -22.86 4.01 0.61
N GLY A 94 -22.41 4.91 1.48
CA GLY A 94 -22.94 5.10 2.82
C GLY A 94 -24.27 5.88 2.81
N ASP A 95 -24.90 5.97 3.99
CA ASP A 95 -26.19 6.67 4.17
C ASP A 95 -26.09 8.18 3.86
N ASP A 96 -24.91 8.73 3.86
CA ASP A 96 -24.58 10.13 3.50
C ASP A 96 -24.46 10.35 1.97
N GLY A 97 -24.72 9.33 1.16
CA GLY A 97 -24.54 9.36 -0.29
C GLY A 97 -23.08 9.32 -0.76
N LEU A 98 -22.13 9.18 0.17
CA LEU A 98 -20.70 9.11 -0.13
C LEU A 98 -20.20 7.66 -0.08
N PRO A 99 -19.12 7.32 -0.78
CA PRO A 99 -18.50 6.02 -0.65
C PRO A 99 -18.20 5.69 0.82
N ALA A 100 -18.57 4.48 1.26
CA ALA A 100 -18.27 4.03 2.61
C ALA A 100 -16.77 4.15 2.91
N PRO A 101 -16.36 4.54 4.14
CA PRO A 101 -14.96 4.67 4.47
C PRO A 101 -14.21 3.35 4.24
N ASP A 102 -13.33 3.32 3.26
CA ASP A 102 -12.39 2.20 3.13
C ASP A 102 -11.19 2.45 4.04
N TYR A 103 -11.23 1.87 5.21
CA TYR A 103 -10.14 2.00 6.19
C TYR A 103 -8.81 1.42 5.72
N ASN A 104 -8.73 0.69 4.60
CA ASN A 104 -7.45 0.31 4.00
C ASN A 104 -6.64 1.51 3.52
N ARG A 105 -7.29 2.64 3.27
CA ARG A 105 -6.65 3.93 2.95
C ARG A 105 -6.00 4.60 4.17
N HIS A 106 -6.44 4.26 5.38
CA HIS A 106 -5.94 4.82 6.63
C HIS A 106 -4.65 4.12 7.07
N SER A 107 -3.66 4.11 6.19
CA SER A 107 -2.33 3.53 6.39
C SER A 107 -1.26 4.39 5.74
N CYS A 108 -0.02 4.19 6.15
CA CYS A 108 1.16 4.81 5.53
C CYS A 108 1.81 3.91 4.46
N GLY A 109 1.07 2.95 3.92
CA GLY A 109 1.59 1.93 3.01
C GLY A 109 2.26 0.77 3.75
N SER A 110 3.27 0.15 3.14
CA SER A 110 3.99 -0.96 3.76
C SER A 110 4.76 -0.50 5.00
N PHE A 111 4.42 -1.05 6.15
CA PHE A 111 5.05 -0.73 7.42
C PHE A 111 6.30 -1.58 7.66
N PHE A 112 6.24 -2.87 7.33
CA PHE A 112 7.36 -3.80 7.46
C PHE A 112 8.20 -3.85 6.20
N MET A 113 9.51 -3.96 6.38
CA MET A 113 10.47 -4.13 5.28
C MET A 113 10.76 -5.62 5.06
N ASN A 114 11.04 -6.00 3.82
CA ASN A 114 11.52 -7.34 3.52
C ASN A 114 12.90 -7.57 4.15
N PRO A 115 13.05 -8.51 5.08
CA PRO A 115 14.31 -8.75 5.76
C PRO A 115 15.34 -9.41 4.84
N ILE A 116 16.62 -9.10 5.09
CA ILE A 116 17.75 -9.79 4.47
C ILE A 116 18.35 -10.69 5.56
N LEU A 117 18.44 -11.98 5.29
CA LEU A 117 18.81 -13.03 6.22
C LEU A 117 20.20 -13.56 5.90
N THR A 118 20.89 -14.06 6.92
CA THR A 118 22.09 -14.89 6.74
C THR A 118 21.74 -16.22 6.07
N ALA A 119 22.72 -16.91 5.53
CA ALA A 119 22.52 -18.22 4.89
C ALA A 119 21.83 -19.23 5.80
N ASP A 120 22.23 -19.30 7.07
CA ASP A 120 21.67 -20.22 8.06
C ASP A 120 20.19 -19.91 8.34
N HIS A 121 19.83 -18.64 8.55
CA HIS A 121 18.44 -18.24 8.75
C HIS A 121 17.58 -18.49 7.49
N ALA A 122 18.14 -18.24 6.29
CA ALA A 122 17.44 -18.49 5.05
C ALA A 122 17.22 -19.99 4.79
N ALA A 123 18.17 -20.83 5.19
CA ALA A 123 18.04 -22.29 5.10
C ALA A 123 17.01 -22.86 6.08
N ALA A 124 16.79 -22.20 7.22
CA ALA A 124 15.79 -22.61 8.22
C ALA A 124 14.34 -22.25 7.82
N LEU A 125 14.15 -21.38 6.82
CA LEU A 125 12.81 -21.05 6.32
C LEU A 125 12.23 -22.20 5.48
N PRO A 126 10.90 -22.38 5.47
CA PRO A 126 10.21 -23.32 4.59
C PRO A 126 10.66 -23.20 3.13
N GLU A 127 10.56 -24.31 2.40
CA GLU A 127 11.02 -24.36 1.00
C GLU A 127 10.25 -23.40 0.08
N ASP A 128 8.97 -23.23 0.33
CA ASP A 128 8.07 -22.34 -0.41
C ASP A 128 8.19 -20.84 -0.03
N ALA A 129 9.02 -20.51 0.98
CA ALA A 129 9.28 -19.12 1.31
C ALA A 129 10.01 -18.42 0.15
N PRO A 130 9.54 -17.25 -0.31
CA PRO A 130 10.21 -16.49 -1.37
C PRO A 130 11.64 -16.12 -0.97
N LYS A 131 12.61 -16.44 -1.82
CA LYS A 131 14.03 -16.19 -1.59
C LYS A 131 14.66 -15.53 -2.82
N CYS A 132 15.39 -14.44 -2.62
CA CYS A 132 16.13 -13.73 -3.66
C CYS A 132 17.51 -13.35 -3.13
N ASP A 133 18.50 -13.35 -3.99
CA ASP A 133 19.86 -12.89 -3.64
C ASP A 133 19.83 -11.42 -3.18
N ALA A 134 20.58 -11.13 -2.14
CA ALA A 134 20.70 -9.81 -1.57
C ALA A 134 22.07 -9.67 -0.88
N THR A 135 22.36 -8.45 -0.41
CA THR A 135 23.59 -8.13 0.33
C THR A 135 23.19 -7.64 1.72
N LEU A 136 23.81 -8.22 2.74
CA LEU A 136 23.69 -7.79 4.13
C LEU A 136 24.32 -6.39 4.34
N PRO A 137 23.96 -5.68 5.42
CA PRO A 137 24.53 -4.35 5.71
C PRO A 137 26.05 -4.30 5.84
N ASP A 138 26.67 -5.43 6.18
CA ASP A 138 28.13 -5.59 6.28
C ASP A 138 28.84 -5.90 4.94
N GLY A 139 28.05 -5.97 3.84
CA GLY A 139 28.56 -6.25 2.50
C GLY A 139 28.66 -7.75 2.15
N THR A 140 28.34 -8.65 3.07
CA THR A 140 28.36 -10.09 2.81
C THR A 140 27.11 -10.56 2.04
N PRO A 141 27.17 -11.69 1.30
CA PRO A 141 26.01 -12.28 0.65
C PRO A 141 24.92 -12.65 1.66
N GLY A 142 23.67 -12.35 1.32
CA GLY A 142 22.51 -12.68 2.11
C GLY A 142 21.33 -13.07 1.23
N THR A 143 20.23 -13.43 1.86
CA THR A 143 18.98 -13.81 1.17
C THR A 143 17.86 -12.90 1.64
N LYS A 144 17.25 -12.17 0.71
CA LYS A 144 16.05 -11.37 0.97
C LYS A 144 14.81 -12.25 0.87
N THR A 145 13.94 -12.17 1.88
CA THR A 145 12.64 -12.84 1.86
C THR A 145 11.48 -11.85 1.96
N SER A 146 10.27 -12.34 1.73
CA SER A 146 9.07 -11.52 1.76
C SER A 146 8.51 -11.39 3.18
N ALA A 147 8.53 -10.17 3.74
CA ALA A 147 7.86 -9.88 5.00
C ALA A 147 6.35 -10.20 4.93
N ALA A 148 5.69 -9.94 3.79
CA ALA A 148 4.27 -10.24 3.61
C ALA A 148 4.00 -11.75 3.73
N TRP A 149 4.87 -12.59 3.15
CA TRP A 149 4.78 -14.04 3.25
C TRP A 149 4.98 -14.50 4.71
N LEU A 150 6.03 -14.01 5.38
CA LEU A 150 6.31 -14.34 6.77
C LEU A 150 5.15 -13.97 7.69
N ILE A 151 4.57 -12.79 7.54
CA ILE A 151 3.46 -12.29 8.35
C ILE A 151 2.23 -13.19 8.15
N ASP A 152 1.89 -13.50 6.90
CA ASP A 152 0.73 -14.33 6.58
C ASP A 152 0.91 -15.76 7.14
N HIS A 153 2.08 -16.37 6.97
CA HIS A 153 2.39 -17.73 7.45
C HIS A 153 2.67 -17.81 8.96
N ALA A 154 2.88 -16.66 9.62
CA ALA A 154 2.89 -16.58 11.09
C ALA A 154 1.47 -16.47 11.69
N GLY A 155 0.41 -16.58 10.88
CA GLY A 155 -0.98 -16.50 11.31
C GLY A 155 -1.57 -15.09 11.35
N CYS A 156 -0.79 -14.07 10.97
CA CYS A 156 -1.27 -12.70 10.87
C CYS A 156 -1.82 -12.41 9.46
N HIS A 157 -2.96 -13.01 9.13
CA HIS A 157 -3.60 -12.86 7.83
C HIS A 157 -4.14 -11.44 7.60
N LYS A 158 -4.56 -11.16 6.37
CA LYS A 158 -5.24 -9.89 6.02
C LYS A 158 -6.39 -9.61 6.98
N GLY A 159 -6.45 -8.39 7.50
CA GLY A 159 -7.45 -7.98 8.49
C GLY A 159 -7.15 -8.42 9.93
N TYR A 160 -5.99 -9.05 10.20
CA TYR A 160 -5.59 -9.46 11.55
C TYR A 160 -5.67 -8.29 12.54
N LYS A 161 -6.19 -8.57 13.72
CA LYS A 161 -6.29 -7.66 14.87
C LYS A 161 -5.68 -8.35 16.10
N VAL A 162 -5.20 -7.55 17.06
CA VAL A 162 -4.71 -8.09 18.34
C VAL A 162 -5.86 -8.67 19.21
N ASP A 163 -7.05 -8.10 19.06
CA ASP A 163 -8.33 -8.58 19.60
C ASP A 163 -9.47 -8.15 18.67
N ALA A 164 -10.67 -8.70 18.86
CA ALA A 164 -11.82 -8.46 17.98
C ALA A 164 -12.22 -6.99 17.89
N ASP A 165 -12.12 -6.25 19.01
CA ASP A 165 -12.56 -4.87 19.13
C ASP A 165 -11.42 -3.86 18.90
N ALA A 166 -10.20 -4.35 18.61
CA ALA A 166 -9.05 -3.47 18.39
C ALA A 166 -9.33 -2.47 17.24
N PRO A 167 -9.07 -1.16 17.46
CA PRO A 167 -9.31 -0.13 16.46
C PRO A 167 -8.21 -0.08 15.38
N ALA A 168 -7.19 -0.93 15.48
CA ALA A 168 -6.13 -1.12 14.49
C ALA A 168 -6.15 -2.55 13.94
N SER A 169 -5.87 -2.71 12.64
CA SER A 169 -5.75 -4.03 12.01
C SER A 169 -4.69 -4.02 10.90
N LEU A 170 -4.24 -5.19 10.47
CA LEU A 170 -3.65 -5.30 9.14
C LEU A 170 -4.69 -4.95 8.08
N SER A 171 -4.24 -4.40 6.95
CA SER A 171 -5.11 -4.14 5.81
C SER A 171 -5.76 -5.45 5.34
N THR A 172 -7.03 -5.37 4.91
CA THR A 172 -7.71 -6.49 4.26
C THR A 172 -7.23 -6.73 2.82
N GLN A 173 -6.41 -5.81 2.29
CA GLN A 173 -5.83 -5.90 0.95
C GLN A 173 -4.35 -6.32 0.97
N HIS A 174 -3.62 -5.96 2.04
CA HIS A 174 -2.17 -6.13 2.08
C HIS A 174 -1.64 -6.34 3.51
N THR A 175 -1.01 -7.49 3.79
CA THR A 175 -0.50 -7.84 5.13
C THR A 175 0.63 -6.93 5.64
N LEU A 176 1.34 -6.19 4.76
CA LEU A 176 2.38 -5.25 5.19
C LEU A 176 1.84 -3.91 5.72
N ALA A 177 0.57 -3.58 5.50
CA ALA A 177 0.01 -2.30 5.86
C ALA A 177 -0.78 -2.40 7.17
N LEU A 178 -0.42 -1.55 8.13
CA LEU A 178 -1.20 -1.33 9.35
C LEU A 178 -2.21 -0.22 9.10
N THR A 179 -3.46 -0.46 9.47
CA THR A 179 -4.58 0.45 9.22
C THR A 179 -5.23 0.91 10.51
N ASN A 180 -5.58 2.19 10.55
CA ASN A 180 -6.48 2.75 11.56
C ASN A 180 -7.93 2.51 11.10
N ARG A 181 -8.68 1.67 11.83
CA ARG A 181 -10.07 1.28 11.52
C ARG A 181 -11.11 2.26 12.09
N GLY A 182 -10.67 3.43 12.47
CA GLY A 182 -11.46 4.47 13.13
C GLY A 182 -11.11 4.56 14.61
N GLY A 183 -10.56 5.71 15.01
CA GLY A 183 -10.24 6.00 16.42
C GLY A 183 -8.98 5.34 17.00
N ALA A 184 -8.15 4.65 16.21
CA ALA A 184 -6.91 4.08 16.70
C ALA A 184 -5.90 5.16 17.10
N SER A 185 -5.31 4.99 18.28
CA SER A 185 -4.17 5.79 18.75
C SER A 185 -2.84 5.24 18.18
N ALA A 186 -1.76 6.00 18.34
CA ALA A 186 -0.42 5.52 18.03
C ALA A 186 -0.03 4.28 18.87
N ALA A 187 -0.55 4.18 20.09
CA ALA A 187 -0.32 3.02 20.95
C ALA A 187 -0.96 1.75 20.39
N ASP A 188 -2.17 1.85 19.82
CA ASP A 188 -2.87 0.72 19.19
C ASP A 188 -2.13 0.24 17.94
N ILE A 189 -1.67 1.16 17.09
CA ILE A 189 -0.84 0.82 15.93
C ILE A 189 0.47 0.15 16.37
N ALA A 190 1.12 0.67 17.42
CA ALA A 190 2.35 0.08 17.95
C ALA A 190 2.11 -1.30 18.60
N ALA A 191 0.98 -1.52 19.25
CA ALA A 191 0.60 -2.82 19.79
C ALA A 191 0.40 -3.86 18.66
N LEU A 192 -0.30 -3.48 17.60
CA LEU A 192 -0.47 -4.31 16.41
C LEU A 192 0.89 -4.65 15.76
N ALA A 193 1.76 -3.64 15.59
CA ALA A 193 3.08 -3.86 15.01
C ALA A 193 3.90 -4.87 15.83
N ARG A 194 3.93 -4.71 17.16
CA ARG A 194 4.64 -5.64 18.07
C ARG A 194 4.06 -7.04 18.05
N ALA A 195 2.73 -7.19 17.97
CA ALA A 195 2.08 -8.49 17.87
C ALA A 195 2.51 -9.23 16.59
N VAL A 196 2.53 -8.53 15.46
CA VAL A 196 3.00 -9.08 14.18
C VAL A 196 4.48 -9.46 14.24
N GLN A 197 5.34 -8.59 14.77
CA GLN A 197 6.77 -8.88 14.95
C GLN A 197 6.99 -10.11 15.82
N GLN A 198 6.27 -10.20 16.94
CA GLN A 198 6.38 -11.35 17.85
C GLN A 198 5.91 -12.64 17.20
N ALA A 199 4.82 -12.60 16.43
CA ALA A 199 4.33 -13.77 15.70
C ALA A 199 5.38 -14.30 14.71
N VAL A 200 5.95 -13.40 13.89
CA VAL A 200 7.00 -13.76 12.93
C VAL A 200 8.27 -14.26 13.62
N LYS A 201 8.67 -13.60 14.71
CA LYS A 201 9.83 -14.04 15.52
C LYS A 201 9.62 -15.42 16.11
N SER A 202 8.43 -15.69 16.63
CA SER A 202 8.10 -17.00 17.22
C SER A 202 8.02 -18.11 16.18
N ALA A 203 7.49 -17.82 14.99
CA ALA A 203 7.32 -18.81 13.92
C ALA A 203 8.61 -19.12 13.17
N PHE A 204 9.44 -18.11 12.91
CA PHE A 204 10.56 -18.21 11.96
C PHE A 204 11.91 -17.75 12.55
N GLY A 205 11.97 -17.23 13.77
CA GLY A 205 13.19 -16.65 14.34
C GLY A 205 13.63 -15.33 13.69
N VAL A 206 12.80 -14.75 12.80
CA VAL A 206 13.12 -13.55 12.02
C VAL A 206 12.60 -12.29 12.71
N ASP A 207 13.44 -11.26 12.77
CA ASP A 207 13.06 -9.92 13.21
C ASP A 207 12.58 -9.08 12.01
N LEU A 208 11.40 -8.43 12.14
CA LEU A 208 10.81 -7.52 11.15
C LEU A 208 11.00 -6.05 11.56
#